data_b2c5898f3eaadcfe253f3eebcaf9a047
#
_entry.id   b2c5898f3eaadcfe253f3eebcaf9a047
#
_cell.length_a   1.000
_cell.length_b   1.000
_cell.length_c   1.000
_cell.angle_alpha   90.00
_cell.angle_beta   90.00
_cell.angle_gamma   90.00
#
_symmetry.space_group_name_H-M   'P 1'
#
loop_
_entity.id
_entity.type
_entity.pdbx_description
1 polymer ?
#
loop_
_entity_poly.entity_id
_entity_poly.type
_entity_poly.pdbx_seq_one_letter_code
_entity_poly.pdbx_strand_id
1 'polypeptide(L)'
;MIPAVREFRSFSVLFFLLVFFVFLIFPAPVSGLTEVEVNPVNTPHGAVVLIVDGLSAPFIYPELTPHALDGKPLEKSKLENLPKISKESVRILEFRAPQTFTEGGHSVLVTGNPGADSELVSFKDATIFDVLHREGYLCIAVMEKGDSWSIRAKQDVILRDENNSIKNMKIVLEQAESSSDSLDVPEELLQVMEKAADKAPGYVSSKETRGKYNGYNRWGVETACDIVKYMARNRPEQKYLLTVNVGAVDSSGHHRDNYGYVDCIECLDSEILPLYKLCKENDLAFVFTADHGMGFSKDNSKGGHQSEKFTDTDEAQLVPLIVNAEDIEREILRGEYNQEDFAPTLLGILDIPDRPRFAEGKQILLTGHANLKVELPERGSAELRKNGNVIASLKNDDQFLFLGLEPESTYMIRASLESGKHLEEQEKKLTLETDSVVKFTEKGQKIGENRDNNPESDQNSGKNSTSAAGFLKKDSKASDLSLKNLIGYFVIGLVNLVGIVIIAKILKKG
;
A
#
# COMPACT_ATOMS: atom_id res chain seq x y z
N MET A 1 -54.49 -32.39 -32.78
CA MET A 1 -53.12 -32.68 -32.32
C MET A 1 -52.43 -31.35 -31.95
N ILE A 2 -52.75 -30.66 -30.88
CA ILE A 2 -51.98 -29.57 -30.28
C ILE A 2 -52.53 -29.32 -28.85
N PRO A 3 -52.18 -30.13 -27.82
CA PRO A 3 -52.12 -29.58 -26.44
C PRO A 3 -50.75 -29.69 -25.79
N ALA A 4 -49.80 -30.51 -26.29
CA ALA A 4 -48.54 -30.78 -25.58
C ALA A 4 -47.51 -29.65 -25.59
N VAL A 5 -47.56 -28.69 -26.51
CA VAL A 5 -46.58 -27.60 -26.66
C VAL A 5 -46.85 -26.46 -25.67
N ARG A 6 -48.09 -26.30 -25.19
CA ARG A 6 -48.47 -25.20 -24.26
C ARG A 6 -48.05 -25.51 -22.82
N GLU A 7 -48.08 -26.74 -22.38
CA GLU A 7 -47.64 -27.13 -21.04
C GLU A 7 -46.13 -27.06 -20.84
N PHE A 8 -45.36 -27.38 -21.89
CA PHE A 8 -43.89 -27.32 -21.79
C PHE A 8 -43.33 -25.90 -21.70
N ARG A 9 -43.99 -24.93 -22.34
CA ARG A 9 -43.62 -23.51 -22.20
C ARG A 9 -43.94 -22.95 -20.82
N SER A 10 -45.06 -23.38 -20.23
CA SER A 10 -45.47 -22.95 -18.89
C SER A 10 -44.53 -23.50 -17.81
N PHE A 11 -44.07 -24.74 -17.96
CA PHE A 11 -43.15 -25.38 -16.99
C PHE A 11 -41.74 -24.77 -17.04
N SER A 12 -41.21 -24.41 -18.22
CA SER A 12 -39.93 -23.75 -18.35
C SER A 12 -39.93 -22.34 -17.75
N VAL A 13 -40.97 -21.57 -17.97
CA VAL A 13 -41.10 -20.20 -17.38
C VAL A 13 -41.23 -20.28 -15.87
N LEU A 14 -42.02 -21.25 -15.35
CA LEU A 14 -42.17 -21.44 -13.90
C LEU A 14 -40.85 -21.88 -13.25
N PHE A 15 -40.09 -22.75 -13.90
CA PHE A 15 -38.77 -23.20 -13.44
C PHE A 15 -37.76 -22.06 -13.42
N PHE A 16 -37.71 -21.22 -14.47
CA PHE A 16 -36.87 -20.04 -14.50
C PHE A 16 -37.26 -18.98 -13.45
N LEU A 17 -38.55 -18.76 -13.24
CA LEU A 17 -39.05 -17.88 -12.16
C LEU A 17 -38.73 -18.48 -10.79
N LEU A 18 -38.81 -19.76 -10.58
CA LEU A 18 -38.47 -20.39 -9.30
C LEU A 18 -36.97 -20.33 -9.02
N VAL A 19 -36.12 -20.55 -10.01
CA VAL A 19 -34.65 -20.39 -9.89
C VAL A 19 -34.28 -18.95 -9.64
N PHE A 20 -34.92 -18.00 -10.33
CA PHE A 20 -34.70 -16.57 -10.11
C PHE A 20 -35.20 -16.12 -8.72
N PHE A 21 -36.31 -16.67 -8.23
CA PHE A 21 -36.83 -16.40 -6.89
C PHE A 21 -35.95 -17.02 -5.78
N VAL A 22 -35.32 -18.16 -6.01
CA VAL A 22 -34.36 -18.77 -5.09
C VAL A 22 -33.10 -17.89 -4.97
N PHE A 23 -32.62 -17.28 -6.07
CA PHE A 23 -31.50 -16.31 -6.03
C PHE A 23 -31.88 -14.98 -5.35
N LEU A 24 -33.18 -14.60 -5.35
CA LEU A 24 -33.68 -13.42 -4.64
C LEU A 24 -33.89 -13.64 -3.14
N ILE A 25 -34.11 -14.89 -2.72
CA ILE A 25 -34.41 -15.23 -1.32
C ILE A 25 -33.15 -15.62 -0.53
N PHE A 26 -32.10 -16.06 -1.22
CA PHE A 26 -30.79 -16.32 -0.62
C PHE A 26 -29.75 -15.39 -1.26
N PRO A 27 -29.61 -14.14 -0.78
CA PRO A 27 -28.39 -13.42 -1.08
C PRO A 27 -27.23 -14.30 -0.59
N ALA A 28 -26.26 -14.56 -1.46
CA ALA A 28 -25.01 -15.17 -1.01
C ALA A 28 -24.54 -14.38 0.20
N PRO A 29 -24.13 -15.02 1.30
CA PRO A 29 -23.59 -14.29 2.42
C PRO A 29 -22.34 -13.56 1.90
N VAL A 30 -22.47 -12.27 1.68
CA VAL A 30 -21.33 -11.37 1.56
C VAL A 30 -20.72 -11.40 2.95
N SER A 31 -19.56 -12.02 3.10
CA SER A 31 -18.75 -11.85 4.30
C SER A 31 -18.35 -10.37 4.29
N GLY A 32 -18.99 -9.59 5.11
CA GLY A 32 -18.80 -8.15 5.21
C GLY A 32 -18.08 -7.84 6.51
N LEU A 33 -17.30 -6.79 6.51
CA LEU A 33 -16.79 -6.18 7.73
C LEU A 33 -17.92 -5.39 8.37
N THR A 34 -18.34 -5.77 9.59
CA THR A 34 -19.30 -4.98 10.36
C THR A 34 -18.56 -3.99 11.25
N GLU A 35 -18.84 -2.69 11.08
CA GLU A 35 -18.13 -1.62 11.77
C GLU A 35 -19.04 -0.74 12.65
N VAL A 36 -18.43 -0.06 13.62
CA VAL A 36 -19.07 0.96 14.45
C VAL A 36 -18.04 2.01 14.87
N GLU A 37 -18.42 3.27 14.74
CA GLU A 37 -17.70 4.36 15.37
C GLU A 37 -18.10 4.45 16.86
N VAL A 38 -17.13 4.22 17.75
CA VAL A 38 -17.28 4.41 19.19
C VAL A 38 -17.19 5.90 19.53
N ASN A 39 -16.25 6.58 18.89
CA ASN A 39 -16.20 8.03 18.77
C ASN A 39 -16.06 8.39 17.29
N PRO A 40 -16.58 9.55 16.86
CA PRO A 40 -16.46 9.98 15.47
C PRO A 40 -14.98 10.04 15.02
N VAL A 41 -14.72 9.58 13.80
CA VAL A 41 -13.42 9.66 13.13
C VAL A 41 -13.60 10.27 11.74
N ASN A 42 -12.58 10.96 11.23
CA ASN A 42 -12.56 11.46 9.87
C ASN A 42 -11.49 10.68 9.09
N THR A 43 -11.87 9.51 8.61
CA THR A 43 -10.99 8.66 7.79
C THR A 43 -10.73 9.34 6.45
N PRO A 44 -9.48 9.61 6.05
CA PRO A 44 -9.18 10.16 4.74
C PRO A 44 -9.72 9.26 3.63
N HIS A 45 -10.23 9.87 2.56
CA HIS A 45 -10.74 9.14 1.39
C HIS A 45 -9.68 8.26 0.71
N GLY A 46 -8.41 8.59 0.90
CA GLY A 46 -7.25 7.87 0.38
C GLY A 46 -5.96 8.57 0.76
N ALA A 47 -4.87 8.21 0.10
CA ALA A 47 -3.57 8.83 0.37
C ALA A 47 -2.78 9.12 -0.92
N VAL A 48 -2.00 10.20 -0.88
CA VAL A 48 -0.94 10.49 -1.85
C VAL A 48 0.39 10.43 -1.11
N VAL A 49 1.24 9.49 -1.48
CA VAL A 49 2.59 9.32 -0.92
C VAL A 49 3.60 9.82 -1.95
N LEU A 50 4.20 10.98 -1.67
CA LEU A 50 5.28 11.55 -2.49
C LEU A 50 6.62 11.12 -1.91
N ILE A 51 7.27 10.20 -2.60
CA ILE A 51 8.61 9.70 -2.28
C ILE A 51 9.62 10.47 -3.13
N VAL A 52 10.59 11.09 -2.49
CA VAL A 52 11.67 11.80 -3.17
C VAL A 52 12.95 10.98 -3.06
N ASP A 53 13.29 10.27 -4.13
CA ASP A 53 14.47 9.41 -4.20
C ASP A 53 15.74 10.17 -3.80
N GLY A 54 16.43 9.66 -2.80
CA GLY A 54 17.70 10.21 -2.33
C GLY A 54 17.59 11.50 -1.53
N LEU A 55 16.45 11.87 -0.95
CA LEU A 55 16.28 13.11 -0.21
C LEU A 55 16.65 12.98 1.27
N SER A 56 17.71 13.66 1.66
CA SER A 56 18.20 13.72 3.04
C SER A 56 17.50 14.81 3.87
N ALA A 57 16.95 14.45 5.03
CA ALA A 57 16.28 15.36 5.95
C ALA A 57 17.18 16.52 6.43
N PRO A 58 18.47 16.35 6.76
CA PRO A 58 19.41 17.41 7.09
C PRO A 58 19.43 18.60 6.12
N PHE A 59 19.19 18.36 4.82
CA PHE A 59 19.18 19.45 3.83
C PHE A 59 17.89 20.28 3.83
N ILE A 60 16.80 19.77 4.42
CA ILE A 60 15.48 20.42 4.36
C ILE A 60 14.94 20.84 5.73
N TYR A 61 15.25 20.13 6.81
CA TYR A 61 14.72 20.46 8.15
C TYR A 61 15.54 21.56 8.81
N PRO A 62 14.92 22.64 9.33
CA PRO A 62 15.63 23.74 9.94
C PRO A 62 16.45 23.34 11.18
N GLU A 63 16.04 22.29 11.88
CA GLU A 63 16.67 21.79 13.11
C GLU A 63 17.95 20.99 12.87
N LEU A 64 18.14 20.44 11.67
CA LEU A 64 19.26 19.59 11.30
C LEU A 64 20.28 20.38 10.48
N THR A 65 21.52 19.95 10.45
CA THR A 65 22.59 20.55 9.64
C THR A 65 23.28 19.46 8.84
N PRO A 66 23.29 19.52 7.50
CA PRO A 66 24.00 18.52 6.71
C PRO A 66 25.52 18.71 6.83
N HIS A 67 26.27 17.62 6.94
CA HIS A 67 27.72 17.59 6.99
C HIS A 67 28.29 16.71 5.90
N ALA A 68 29.46 17.11 5.41
CA ALA A 68 30.26 16.22 4.57
C ALA A 68 31.05 15.22 5.43
N LEU A 69 31.58 14.16 4.84
CA LEU A 69 32.41 13.16 5.55
C LEU A 69 33.68 13.76 6.19
N ASP A 70 34.13 14.93 5.71
CA ASP A 70 35.25 15.67 6.33
C ASP A 70 34.81 16.50 7.56
N GLY A 71 33.55 16.39 7.99
CA GLY A 71 32.96 17.04 9.15
C GLY A 71 32.55 18.50 8.93
N LYS A 72 32.66 19.03 7.73
CA LYS A 72 32.27 20.42 7.43
C LYS A 72 30.78 20.49 7.11
N PRO A 73 30.11 21.56 7.61
CA PRO A 73 28.72 21.76 7.23
C PRO A 73 28.59 22.08 5.74
N LEU A 74 27.51 21.57 5.13
CA LEU A 74 27.14 21.84 3.75
C LEU A 74 26.02 22.89 3.69
N GLU A 75 25.85 23.50 2.52
CA GLU A 75 24.76 24.44 2.28
C GLU A 75 23.41 23.72 2.32
N LYS A 76 22.44 24.32 3.03
CA LYS A 76 21.05 23.84 3.08
C LYS A 76 20.21 24.43 1.97
N SER A 77 19.14 23.71 1.62
CA SER A 77 18.12 24.20 0.70
C SER A 77 17.34 25.37 1.27
N LYS A 78 17.05 26.37 0.41
CA LYS A 78 16.21 27.52 0.72
C LYS A 78 14.79 27.26 0.21
N LEU A 79 13.95 26.71 1.08
CA LEU A 79 12.62 26.25 0.74
C LEU A 79 11.55 27.31 1.05
N GLU A 80 10.53 27.41 0.20
CA GLU A 80 9.41 28.33 0.40
C GLU A 80 8.08 27.62 0.71
N ASN A 81 7.83 26.47 0.11
CA ASN A 81 6.55 25.78 0.18
C ASN A 81 6.53 24.64 1.22
N LEU A 82 7.57 23.82 1.26
CA LEU A 82 7.67 22.76 2.25
C LEU A 82 7.59 23.26 3.70
N PRO A 83 8.19 24.42 4.06
CA PRO A 83 7.97 25.03 5.38
C PRO A 83 6.52 25.45 5.65
N LYS A 84 5.75 25.83 4.61
CA LYS A 84 4.31 26.15 4.76
C LYS A 84 3.52 24.87 5.01
N ILE A 85 3.77 23.82 4.23
CA ILE A 85 3.17 22.50 4.41
C ILE A 85 3.48 21.96 5.81
N SER A 86 4.75 22.00 6.22
CA SER A 86 5.20 21.52 7.53
C SER A 86 4.55 22.23 8.73
N LYS A 87 4.11 23.47 8.55
CA LYS A 87 3.41 24.23 9.61
C LYS A 87 1.98 23.72 9.87
N GLU A 88 1.42 23.00 8.95
CA GLU A 88 0.07 22.43 9.02
C GLU A 88 0.07 20.92 9.18
N SER A 89 1.24 20.30 9.37
CA SER A 89 1.47 18.86 9.31
C SER A 89 2.18 18.34 10.55
N VAL A 90 2.10 17.04 10.79
CA VAL A 90 3.07 16.35 11.63
C VAL A 90 4.38 16.23 10.87
N ARG A 91 5.48 16.42 11.57
CA ARG A 91 6.82 16.25 11.04
C ARG A 91 7.66 15.41 12.01
N ILE A 92 8.24 14.32 11.52
CA ILE A 92 9.16 13.50 12.31
C ILE A 92 10.58 13.99 12.04
N LEU A 93 11.29 14.30 13.12
CA LEU A 93 12.61 14.93 13.00
C LEU A 93 13.70 13.92 12.66
N GLU A 94 13.66 12.74 13.29
CA GLU A 94 14.60 11.65 13.07
C GLU A 94 13.84 10.41 12.62
N PHE A 95 13.80 10.22 11.30
CA PHE A 95 13.21 9.07 10.63
C PHE A 95 14.29 8.39 9.81
N ARG A 96 14.70 7.16 10.19
CA ARG A 96 15.88 6.51 9.64
C ARG A 96 15.53 5.42 8.64
N ALA A 97 16.18 5.46 7.50
CA ALA A 97 16.17 4.40 6.50
C ALA A 97 17.21 3.32 6.90
N PRO A 98 16.80 2.09 7.21
CA PRO A 98 17.74 1.00 7.55
C PRO A 98 18.51 0.51 6.32
N GLN A 99 17.99 0.78 5.13
CA GLN A 99 18.62 0.45 3.85
C GLN A 99 18.78 1.72 3.02
N THR A 100 20.00 2.07 2.69
CA THR A 100 20.34 3.32 1.99
C THR A 100 20.51 3.13 0.49
N PHE A 101 19.59 2.39 -0.16
CA PHE A 101 19.54 2.23 -1.61
C PHE A 101 18.08 2.09 -2.07
N THR A 102 17.80 2.51 -3.30
CA THR A 102 16.44 2.71 -3.82
C THR A 102 15.53 1.48 -3.66
N GLU A 103 15.95 0.30 -4.14
CA GLU A 103 15.13 -0.91 -4.04
C GLU A 103 14.86 -1.33 -2.58
N GLY A 104 15.88 -1.25 -1.72
CA GLY A 104 15.76 -1.58 -0.30
C GLY A 104 14.86 -0.60 0.44
N GLY A 105 15.09 0.71 0.30
CA GLY A 105 14.27 1.74 0.95
C GLY A 105 12.78 1.62 0.56
N HIS A 106 12.48 1.46 -0.73
CA HIS A 106 11.10 1.23 -1.17
C HIS A 106 10.53 -0.09 -0.62
N SER A 107 11.33 -1.17 -0.57
CA SER A 107 10.88 -2.45 0.00
C SER A 107 10.53 -2.30 1.48
N VAL A 108 11.34 -1.57 2.25
CA VAL A 108 11.07 -1.26 3.67
C VAL A 108 9.77 -0.45 3.83
N LEU A 109 9.60 0.62 3.04
CA LEU A 109 8.41 1.47 3.09
C LEU A 109 7.12 0.68 2.84
N VAL A 110 7.11 -0.24 1.86
CA VAL A 110 5.87 -0.95 1.51
C VAL A 110 5.60 -2.18 2.36
N THR A 111 6.61 -2.75 3.03
CA THR A 111 6.46 -3.97 3.84
C THR A 111 6.45 -3.73 5.34
N GLY A 112 7.08 -2.65 5.81
CA GLY A 112 7.33 -2.43 7.24
C GLY A 112 8.38 -3.38 7.82
N ASN A 113 9.24 -3.99 6.99
CA ASN A 113 10.31 -4.87 7.44
C ASN A 113 11.68 -4.26 7.12
N PRO A 114 12.57 -4.07 8.12
CA PRO A 114 13.85 -3.39 7.91
C PRO A 114 14.83 -4.14 7.00
N GLY A 115 14.67 -5.46 6.87
CA GLY A 115 15.47 -6.31 6.01
C GLY A 115 14.80 -6.68 4.68
N ALA A 116 13.73 -5.97 4.29
CA ALA A 116 12.97 -6.30 3.09
C ALA A 116 13.78 -6.16 1.80
N ASP A 117 13.55 -7.10 0.91
CA ASP A 117 14.06 -7.13 -0.46
C ASP A 117 12.94 -7.47 -1.45
N SER A 118 13.28 -7.60 -2.73
CA SER A 118 12.32 -7.95 -3.78
C SER A 118 11.70 -9.34 -3.62
N GLU A 119 12.37 -10.29 -2.95
CA GLU A 119 11.82 -11.61 -2.66
C GLU A 119 10.73 -11.50 -1.60
N LEU A 120 10.99 -10.83 -0.48
CA LEU A 120 10.00 -10.62 0.59
C LEU A 120 8.76 -9.89 0.08
N VAL A 121 8.94 -8.83 -0.71
CA VAL A 121 7.84 -8.08 -1.34
C VAL A 121 6.95 -8.98 -2.21
N SER A 122 7.51 -9.99 -2.88
CA SER A 122 6.76 -10.88 -3.77
C SER A 122 5.78 -11.81 -3.06
N PHE A 123 5.95 -12.05 -1.74
CA PHE A 123 5.07 -12.93 -1.00
C PHE A 123 3.66 -12.34 -0.87
N LYS A 124 2.69 -13.24 -0.70
CA LYS A 124 1.31 -12.86 -0.45
C LYS A 124 1.19 -12.17 0.91
N ASP A 125 0.37 -11.11 0.96
CA ASP A 125 0.10 -10.30 2.14
C ASP A 125 1.35 -9.58 2.70
N ALA A 126 2.41 -9.43 1.90
CA ALA A 126 3.68 -8.87 2.34
C ALA A 126 3.72 -7.33 2.33
N THR A 127 2.81 -6.67 1.64
CA THR A 127 2.87 -5.23 1.39
C THR A 127 1.61 -4.48 1.80
N ILE A 128 1.72 -3.16 1.97
CA ILE A 128 0.56 -2.27 2.14
C ILE A 128 -0.44 -2.40 0.99
N PHE A 129 0.02 -2.67 -0.23
CA PHE A 129 -0.87 -2.85 -1.40
C PHE A 129 -1.77 -4.07 -1.22
N ASP A 130 -1.24 -5.19 -0.72
CA ASP A 130 -2.03 -6.40 -0.43
C ASP A 130 -3.12 -6.10 0.64
N VAL A 131 -2.81 -5.27 1.64
CA VAL A 131 -3.77 -4.85 2.66
C VAL A 131 -4.83 -3.93 2.04
N LEU A 132 -4.39 -2.91 1.30
CA LEU A 132 -5.25 -1.90 0.69
C LEU A 132 -6.21 -2.48 -0.35
N HIS A 133 -5.78 -3.47 -1.14
CA HIS A 133 -6.67 -4.18 -2.07
C HIS A 133 -7.82 -4.89 -1.34
N ARG A 134 -7.55 -5.53 -0.19
CA ARG A 134 -8.62 -6.14 0.63
C ARG A 134 -9.64 -5.13 1.13
N GLU A 135 -9.22 -3.89 1.36
CA GLU A 135 -10.05 -2.77 1.80
C GLU A 135 -10.63 -1.95 0.62
N GLY A 136 -10.47 -2.43 -0.63
CA GLY A 136 -11.06 -1.84 -1.83
C GLY A 136 -10.36 -0.59 -2.36
N TYR A 137 -9.11 -0.36 -2.00
CA TYR A 137 -8.31 0.75 -2.52
C TYR A 137 -7.69 0.41 -3.87
N LEU A 138 -7.82 1.33 -4.84
CA LEU A 138 -7.09 1.28 -6.10
C LEU A 138 -5.65 1.79 -5.88
N CYS A 139 -4.65 0.97 -6.22
CA CYS A 139 -3.24 1.30 -6.05
C CYS A 139 -2.64 1.82 -7.37
N ILE A 140 -2.35 3.12 -7.41
CA ILE A 140 -1.88 3.85 -8.60
C ILE A 140 -0.46 4.34 -8.35
N ALA A 141 0.43 4.28 -9.36
CA ALA A 141 1.77 4.84 -9.24
C ALA A 141 2.20 5.72 -10.40
N VAL A 142 3.00 6.73 -10.08
CA VAL A 142 3.80 7.54 -11.02
C VAL A 142 5.25 7.46 -10.57
N MET A 143 6.12 6.86 -11.39
CA MET A 143 7.48 6.53 -11.00
C MET A 143 8.50 7.06 -12.00
N GLU A 144 9.29 8.04 -11.61
CA GLU A 144 10.40 8.57 -12.42
C GLU A 144 11.60 7.65 -12.36
N LYS A 145 11.83 7.00 -11.23
CA LYS A 145 12.90 6.04 -11.04
C LYS A 145 12.34 4.73 -10.53
N GLY A 146 12.76 3.65 -11.16
CA GLY A 146 12.06 2.39 -11.04
C GLY A 146 12.31 1.66 -9.74
N ASP A 147 11.25 1.25 -9.13
CA ASP A 147 11.22 0.21 -8.13
C ASP A 147 11.48 -1.17 -8.74
N SER A 148 11.71 -2.14 -7.86
CA SER A 148 11.79 -3.54 -8.24
C SER A 148 10.52 -4.00 -8.95
N TRP A 149 10.64 -5.00 -9.80
CA TRP A 149 9.49 -5.59 -10.47
C TRP A 149 8.44 -6.10 -9.48
N SER A 150 8.86 -6.64 -8.34
CA SER A 150 7.95 -7.17 -7.31
C SER A 150 7.06 -6.10 -6.69
N ILE A 151 7.59 -4.88 -6.42
CA ILE A 151 6.81 -3.75 -5.94
C ILE A 151 5.80 -3.31 -7.00
N ARG A 152 6.24 -3.23 -8.26
CA ARG A 152 5.37 -2.85 -9.39
C ARG A 152 4.24 -3.82 -9.59
N ALA A 153 4.51 -5.12 -9.50
CA ALA A 153 3.50 -6.17 -9.66
C ALA A 153 2.40 -6.17 -8.59
N LYS A 154 2.57 -5.41 -7.50
CA LYS A 154 1.59 -5.26 -6.42
C LYS A 154 0.63 -4.07 -6.60
N GLN A 155 0.80 -3.25 -7.64
CA GLN A 155 -0.01 -2.07 -7.88
C GLN A 155 -0.89 -2.27 -9.12
N ASP A 156 -2.09 -1.69 -9.16
CA ASP A 156 -3.06 -1.92 -10.23
C ASP A 156 -2.65 -1.26 -11.54
N VAL A 157 -2.11 -0.02 -11.46
CA VAL A 157 -1.65 0.71 -12.63
C VAL A 157 -0.45 1.60 -12.32
N ILE A 158 0.54 1.59 -13.22
CA ILE A 158 1.80 2.31 -13.05
C ILE A 158 2.18 3.05 -14.31
N LEU A 159 2.50 4.32 -14.18
CA LEU A 159 3.14 5.12 -15.20
C LEU A 159 4.60 5.36 -14.79
N ARG A 160 5.56 4.80 -15.53
CA ARG A 160 6.97 4.86 -15.12
C ARG A 160 7.92 5.19 -16.25
N ASP A 161 9.09 5.76 -15.90
CA ASP A 161 10.23 5.84 -16.81
C ASP A 161 10.98 4.51 -16.85
N GLU A 162 10.89 3.79 -17.98
CA GLU A 162 11.56 2.51 -18.19
C GLU A 162 13.10 2.62 -18.13
N ASN A 163 13.63 3.77 -18.54
CA ASN A 163 15.08 3.98 -18.63
C ASN A 163 15.69 4.56 -17.34
N ASN A 164 14.89 5.02 -16.38
CA ASN A 164 15.35 5.75 -15.19
C ASN A 164 16.36 6.86 -15.55
N SER A 165 16.07 7.63 -16.58
CA SER A 165 17.08 8.50 -17.19
C SER A 165 16.53 9.85 -17.63
N ILE A 166 16.97 10.90 -16.98
CA ILE A 166 16.69 12.29 -17.36
C ILE A 166 17.14 12.61 -18.80
N LYS A 167 18.14 11.87 -19.33
CA LYS A 167 18.66 12.13 -20.69
C LYS A 167 17.89 11.41 -21.77
N ASN A 168 17.26 10.29 -21.43
CA ASN A 168 16.57 9.42 -22.38
C ASN A 168 15.31 8.84 -21.71
N MET A 169 14.43 9.71 -21.29
CA MET A 169 13.17 9.38 -20.65
C MET A 169 12.28 8.57 -21.60
N LYS A 170 11.83 7.41 -21.15
CA LYS A 170 10.88 6.55 -21.89
C LYS A 170 9.77 6.12 -20.95
N ILE A 171 8.63 6.76 -21.10
CA ILE A 171 7.48 6.46 -20.25
C ILE A 171 6.72 5.27 -20.81
N VAL A 172 6.39 4.36 -19.90
CA VAL A 172 5.55 3.18 -20.16
C VAL A 172 4.41 3.14 -19.14
N LEU A 173 3.24 2.74 -19.62
CA LEU A 173 2.06 2.47 -18.81
C LEU A 173 1.96 0.95 -18.63
N GLU A 174 1.95 0.50 -17.38
CA GLU A 174 1.81 -0.91 -17.02
C GLU A 174 0.55 -1.08 -16.18
N GLN A 175 -0.17 -2.17 -16.37
CA GLN A 175 -1.27 -2.60 -15.52
C GLN A 175 -0.90 -3.93 -14.90
N ALA A 176 -1.37 -4.18 -13.68
CA ALA A 176 -1.22 -5.50 -13.07
C ALA A 176 -1.87 -6.55 -13.96
N GLU A 177 -1.21 -7.70 -14.11
CA GLU A 177 -1.89 -8.87 -14.65
C GLU A 177 -3.05 -9.21 -13.71
N SER A 178 -4.26 -9.38 -14.26
CA SER A 178 -5.48 -9.64 -13.50
C SER A 178 -5.28 -10.73 -12.46
N SER A 179 -4.96 -10.35 -11.24
CA SER A 179 -4.97 -11.22 -10.07
C SER A 179 -6.37 -11.23 -9.45
N SER A 180 -6.68 -12.21 -8.62
CA SER A 180 -7.98 -12.25 -7.91
C SER A 180 -8.22 -11.04 -7.00
N ASP A 181 -7.18 -10.30 -6.69
CA ASP A 181 -7.18 -9.25 -5.69
C ASP A 181 -6.98 -7.84 -6.30
N SER A 182 -6.64 -7.73 -7.62
CA SER A 182 -6.52 -6.44 -8.32
C SER A 182 -7.89 -5.85 -8.65
N LEU A 183 -7.99 -4.52 -8.55
CA LEU A 183 -9.19 -3.80 -8.93
C LEU A 183 -9.19 -3.43 -10.42
N ASP A 184 -10.38 -3.29 -11.00
CA ASP A 184 -10.54 -2.83 -12.38
C ASP A 184 -10.12 -1.36 -12.50
N VAL A 185 -9.09 -1.09 -13.31
CA VAL A 185 -8.61 0.26 -13.59
C VAL A 185 -9.54 0.94 -14.61
N PRO A 186 -10.10 2.12 -14.30
CA PRO A 186 -10.96 2.83 -15.24
C PRO A 186 -10.21 3.22 -16.53
N GLU A 187 -10.82 2.95 -17.68
CA GLU A 187 -10.24 3.27 -19.00
C GLU A 187 -9.90 4.76 -19.14
N GLU A 188 -10.74 5.65 -18.60
CA GLU A 188 -10.50 7.09 -18.67
C GLU A 188 -9.30 7.52 -17.80
N LEU A 189 -8.99 6.76 -16.72
CA LEU A 189 -7.76 6.98 -15.93
C LEU A 189 -6.53 6.62 -16.77
N LEU A 190 -6.57 5.50 -17.48
CA LEU A 190 -5.50 5.10 -18.40
C LEU A 190 -5.25 6.20 -19.44
N GLN A 191 -6.30 6.78 -20.02
CA GLN A 191 -6.18 7.89 -20.98
C GLN A 191 -5.56 9.17 -20.37
N VAL A 192 -5.81 9.45 -19.07
CA VAL A 192 -5.13 10.55 -18.34
C VAL A 192 -3.63 10.26 -18.23
N MET A 193 -3.28 9.02 -17.85
CA MET A 193 -1.89 8.59 -17.69
C MET A 193 -1.15 8.53 -19.05
N GLU A 194 -1.79 8.05 -20.11
CA GLU A 194 -1.22 8.05 -21.47
C GLU A 194 -0.93 9.49 -21.96
N LYS A 195 -1.85 10.43 -21.73
CA LYS A 195 -1.62 11.84 -22.07
C LYS A 195 -0.44 12.43 -21.29
N ALA A 196 -0.22 11.99 -20.04
CA ALA A 196 0.93 12.42 -19.26
C ALA A 196 2.22 11.80 -19.81
N ALA A 197 2.19 10.53 -20.25
CA ALA A 197 3.31 9.89 -20.94
C ALA A 197 3.72 10.65 -22.22
N ASP A 198 2.76 11.01 -23.05
CA ASP A 198 3.00 11.74 -24.30
C ASP A 198 3.64 13.13 -24.07
N LYS A 199 3.34 13.78 -22.95
CA LYS A 199 3.90 15.09 -22.59
C LYS A 199 5.33 14.98 -22.01
N ALA A 200 5.73 13.83 -21.47
CA ALA A 200 6.99 13.65 -20.73
C ALA A 200 8.25 14.16 -21.46
N PRO A 201 8.45 13.88 -22.78
CA PRO A 201 9.64 14.37 -23.48
C PRO A 201 9.75 15.92 -23.51
N GLY A 202 8.61 16.61 -23.45
CA GLY A 202 8.57 18.07 -23.41
C GLY A 202 9.18 18.64 -22.14
N TYR A 203 8.98 17.97 -20.99
CA TYR A 203 9.51 18.41 -19.70
C TYR A 203 11.04 18.38 -19.63
N VAL A 204 11.67 17.40 -20.26
CA VAL A 204 13.14 17.23 -20.27
C VAL A 204 13.82 17.82 -21.50
N SER A 205 13.10 18.55 -22.33
CA SER A 205 13.60 19.15 -23.58
C SER A 205 14.57 20.33 -23.41
N SER A 206 14.74 20.85 -22.17
CA SER A 206 15.65 21.94 -21.87
C SER A 206 17.08 21.63 -22.30
N LYS A 207 17.79 22.63 -22.85
CA LYS A 207 19.23 22.53 -23.13
C LYS A 207 20.08 22.64 -21.87
N GLU A 208 19.55 23.31 -20.84
CA GLU A 208 20.22 23.51 -19.56
C GLU A 208 20.02 22.28 -18.66
N THR A 209 21.09 21.85 -18.00
CA THR A 209 21.08 20.72 -17.07
C THR A 209 20.02 20.92 -15.97
N ARG A 210 20.00 22.08 -15.32
CA ARG A 210 19.00 22.44 -14.31
C ARG A 210 17.57 22.24 -14.81
N GLY A 211 17.28 22.78 -16.00
CA GLY A 211 15.94 22.68 -16.59
C GLY A 211 15.48 21.24 -16.86
N LYS A 212 16.43 20.30 -17.13
CA LYS A 212 16.10 18.89 -17.31
C LYS A 212 15.71 18.21 -16.00
N TYR A 213 16.50 18.41 -14.93
CA TYR A 213 16.22 17.87 -13.61
C TYR A 213 14.88 18.40 -13.06
N ASN A 214 14.67 19.71 -13.17
CA ASN A 214 13.40 20.32 -12.77
C ASN A 214 12.22 19.79 -13.58
N GLY A 215 12.38 19.69 -14.90
CA GLY A 215 11.34 19.16 -15.78
C GLY A 215 10.98 17.72 -15.42
N TYR A 216 11.97 16.90 -15.06
CA TYR A 216 11.76 15.50 -14.67
C TYR A 216 10.84 15.42 -13.44
N ASN A 217 11.22 16.00 -12.29
CA ASN A 217 10.38 16.03 -11.09
C ASN A 217 9.01 16.69 -11.33
N ARG A 218 8.97 17.79 -12.12
CA ARG A 218 7.72 18.47 -12.42
C ARG A 218 6.75 17.59 -13.19
N TRP A 219 7.23 16.75 -14.11
CA TRP A 219 6.39 15.79 -14.81
C TRP A 219 5.69 14.83 -13.85
N GLY A 220 6.42 14.24 -12.90
CA GLY A 220 5.85 13.33 -11.92
C GLY A 220 4.79 14.00 -11.04
N VAL A 221 5.10 15.19 -10.49
CA VAL A 221 4.17 15.93 -9.62
C VAL A 221 2.93 16.42 -10.38
N GLU A 222 3.08 16.99 -11.59
CA GLU A 222 1.93 17.44 -12.40
C GLU A 222 1.06 16.26 -12.84
N THR A 223 1.66 15.10 -13.16
CA THR A 223 0.93 13.87 -13.47
C THR A 223 0.10 13.42 -12.27
N ALA A 224 0.68 13.43 -11.07
CA ALA A 224 -0.05 13.15 -9.85
C ALA A 224 -1.24 14.11 -9.64
N CYS A 225 -1.03 15.40 -9.89
CA CYS A 225 -2.12 16.38 -9.84
C CYS A 225 -3.25 16.07 -10.83
N ASP A 226 -2.92 15.63 -12.04
CA ASP A 226 -3.93 15.29 -13.06
C ASP A 226 -4.70 14.02 -12.68
N ILE A 227 -4.04 13.02 -12.07
CA ILE A 227 -4.68 11.81 -11.52
C ILE A 227 -5.63 12.17 -10.38
N VAL A 228 -5.18 12.95 -9.37
CA VAL A 228 -6.04 13.38 -8.24
C VAL A 228 -7.27 14.12 -8.74
N LYS A 229 -7.10 15.06 -9.68
CA LYS A 229 -8.24 15.78 -10.29
C LYS A 229 -9.21 14.86 -11.03
N TYR A 230 -8.71 13.84 -11.72
CA TYR A 230 -9.54 12.86 -12.39
C TYR A 230 -10.33 12.05 -11.37
N MET A 231 -9.67 11.49 -10.36
CA MET A 231 -10.31 10.67 -9.33
C MET A 231 -11.40 11.45 -8.60
N ALA A 232 -11.09 12.64 -8.12
CA ALA A 232 -12.03 13.51 -7.42
C ALA A 232 -13.30 13.85 -8.23
N ARG A 233 -13.18 14.01 -9.56
CA ARG A 233 -14.30 14.38 -10.43
C ARG A 233 -15.11 13.20 -10.94
N ASN A 234 -14.46 12.08 -11.22
CA ASN A 234 -15.06 10.99 -11.99
C ASN A 234 -15.24 9.72 -11.16
N ARG A 235 -14.54 9.60 -10.02
CA ARG A 235 -14.57 8.43 -9.14
C ARG A 235 -14.58 8.85 -7.66
N PRO A 236 -15.48 9.76 -7.23
CA PRO A 236 -15.45 10.33 -5.87
C PRO A 236 -15.65 9.28 -4.77
N GLU A 237 -16.23 8.11 -5.08
CA GLU A 237 -16.44 7.02 -4.10
C GLU A 237 -15.31 5.99 -4.10
N GLN A 238 -14.35 6.07 -5.07
CA GLN A 238 -13.28 5.10 -5.15
C GLN A 238 -12.11 5.49 -4.26
N LYS A 239 -11.92 4.76 -3.17
CA LYS A 239 -10.71 4.89 -2.34
C LYS A 239 -9.47 4.53 -3.13
N TYR A 240 -8.36 5.23 -2.93
CA TYR A 240 -7.12 4.95 -3.64
C TYR A 240 -5.87 5.36 -2.86
N LEU A 241 -4.78 4.67 -3.17
CA LEU A 241 -3.42 5.08 -2.84
C LEU A 241 -2.73 5.52 -4.12
N LEU A 242 -2.22 6.76 -4.16
CA LEU A 242 -1.35 7.23 -5.23
C LEU A 242 0.09 7.35 -4.71
N THR A 243 0.97 6.47 -5.19
CA THR A 243 2.41 6.54 -4.93
C THR A 243 3.09 7.33 -6.05
N VAL A 244 3.83 8.38 -5.67
CA VAL A 244 4.58 9.23 -6.60
C VAL A 244 6.05 9.17 -6.22
N ASN A 245 6.90 8.58 -7.07
CA ASN A 245 8.34 8.57 -6.86
C ASN A 245 9.02 9.54 -7.83
N VAL A 246 9.68 10.57 -7.31
CA VAL A 246 10.44 11.57 -8.09
C VAL A 246 11.95 11.35 -7.92
N GLY A 247 12.66 11.15 -9.04
CA GLY A 247 14.02 10.61 -9.07
C GLY A 247 15.13 11.62 -9.37
N ALA A 248 14.80 12.89 -9.67
CA ALA A 248 15.83 13.84 -10.10
C ALA A 248 16.76 14.28 -8.95
N VAL A 249 16.32 14.24 -7.70
CA VAL A 249 17.13 14.64 -6.53
C VAL A 249 18.29 13.66 -6.36
N ASP A 250 18.05 12.37 -6.32
CA ASP A 250 19.09 11.33 -6.29
C ASP A 250 20.04 11.43 -7.49
N SER A 251 19.46 11.50 -8.69
CA SER A 251 20.24 11.64 -9.91
C SER A 251 21.13 12.88 -9.91
N SER A 252 20.66 13.98 -9.29
CA SER A 252 21.47 15.20 -9.13
C SER A 252 22.62 15.00 -8.13
N GLY A 253 22.38 14.35 -6.99
CA GLY A 253 23.41 13.98 -6.03
C GLY A 253 24.55 13.18 -6.65
N HIS A 254 24.24 12.16 -7.45
CA HIS A 254 25.22 11.32 -8.10
C HIS A 254 26.00 11.97 -9.25
N HIS A 255 25.37 12.85 -10.01
CA HIS A 255 25.93 13.35 -11.26
C HIS A 255 26.43 14.79 -11.21
N ARG A 256 25.93 15.59 -10.27
CA ARG A 256 26.34 16.97 -10.02
C ARG A 256 27.19 17.02 -8.73
N ASP A 257 27.08 18.05 -7.96
CA ASP A 257 27.67 18.24 -6.64
C ASP A 257 26.58 18.57 -5.61
N ASN A 258 26.96 18.83 -4.35
CA ASN A 258 26.01 19.21 -3.30
C ASN A 258 25.23 20.48 -3.65
N TYR A 259 25.78 21.43 -4.38
CA TYR A 259 25.04 22.61 -4.85
C TYR A 259 24.00 22.27 -5.89
N GLY A 260 24.34 21.38 -6.81
CA GLY A 260 23.39 20.85 -7.78
C GLY A 260 22.28 20.02 -7.16
N TYR A 261 22.59 19.29 -6.11
CA TYR A 261 21.62 18.55 -5.29
C TYR A 261 20.64 19.49 -4.58
N VAL A 262 21.16 20.51 -3.88
CA VAL A 262 20.36 21.55 -3.21
C VAL A 262 19.47 22.28 -4.21
N ASP A 263 20.02 22.70 -5.36
CA ASP A 263 19.26 23.35 -6.44
C ASP A 263 18.10 22.49 -6.94
N CYS A 264 18.27 21.16 -7.05
CA CYS A 264 17.22 20.25 -7.45
C CYS A 264 16.11 20.13 -6.39
N ILE A 265 16.46 20.14 -5.10
CA ILE A 265 15.50 20.16 -3.99
C ILE A 265 14.69 21.45 -4.00
N GLU A 266 15.34 22.62 -4.16
CA GLU A 266 14.67 23.93 -4.22
C GLU A 266 13.69 24.02 -5.40
N CYS A 267 14.05 23.40 -6.52
CA CYS A 267 13.16 23.33 -7.68
C CYS A 267 11.95 22.44 -7.42
N LEU A 268 12.14 21.28 -6.79
CA LEU A 268 11.02 20.41 -6.40
C LEU A 268 10.08 21.12 -5.42
N ASP A 269 10.62 21.85 -4.44
CA ASP A 269 9.81 22.63 -3.48
C ASP A 269 8.83 23.58 -4.20
N SER A 270 9.21 24.13 -5.34
CA SER A 270 8.33 25.02 -6.10
C SER A 270 7.15 24.30 -6.74
N GLU A 271 7.23 23.00 -6.94
CA GLU A 271 6.22 22.18 -7.67
C GLU A 271 5.24 21.46 -6.73
N ILE A 272 5.60 21.21 -5.46
CA ILE A 272 4.80 20.33 -4.57
C ILE A 272 3.51 20.97 -4.02
N LEU A 273 3.45 22.30 -3.91
CA LEU A 273 2.31 22.99 -3.27
C LEU A 273 0.96 22.74 -3.96
N PRO A 274 0.85 22.69 -5.30
CA PRO A 274 -0.40 22.35 -5.96
C PRO A 274 -0.91 20.95 -5.60
N LEU A 275 -0.03 19.94 -5.53
CA LEU A 275 -0.40 18.57 -5.16
C LEU A 275 -0.91 18.53 -3.71
N TYR A 276 -0.18 19.15 -2.77
CA TYR A 276 -0.60 19.27 -1.38
C TYR A 276 -2.00 19.88 -1.23
N LYS A 277 -2.26 21.00 -1.95
CA LYS A 277 -3.59 21.63 -1.91
C LYS A 277 -4.68 20.74 -2.44
N LEU A 278 -4.42 20.03 -3.54
CA LEU A 278 -5.39 19.08 -4.08
C LEU A 278 -5.69 17.94 -3.11
N CYS A 279 -4.70 17.46 -2.36
CA CYS A 279 -4.93 16.46 -1.32
C CYS A 279 -5.88 16.99 -0.25
N LYS A 280 -5.62 18.19 0.30
CA LYS A 280 -6.50 18.82 1.28
C LYS A 280 -7.91 19.08 0.76
N GLU A 281 -8.05 19.54 -0.49
CA GLU A 281 -9.35 19.85 -1.10
C GLU A 281 -10.21 18.60 -1.36
N ASN A 282 -9.60 17.40 -1.36
CA ASN A 282 -10.26 16.14 -1.68
C ASN A 282 -10.14 15.11 -0.55
N ASP A 283 -9.90 15.56 0.67
CA ASP A 283 -9.83 14.70 1.86
C ASP A 283 -8.86 13.51 1.69
N LEU A 284 -7.68 13.79 1.18
CA LEU A 284 -6.61 12.80 1.03
C LEU A 284 -5.50 13.06 2.04
N ALA A 285 -5.00 12.01 2.66
CA ALA A 285 -3.75 12.10 3.40
C ALA A 285 -2.60 12.44 2.44
N PHE A 286 -1.86 13.48 2.74
CA PHE A 286 -0.62 13.83 2.03
C PHE A 286 0.57 13.39 2.86
N VAL A 287 1.39 12.50 2.29
CA VAL A 287 2.60 11.99 2.93
C VAL A 287 3.81 12.31 2.05
N PHE A 288 4.79 12.99 2.63
CA PHE A 288 6.05 13.35 1.99
C PHE A 288 7.19 12.64 2.69
N THR A 289 7.95 11.82 1.95
CA THR A 289 9.05 11.03 2.50
C THR A 289 10.14 10.80 1.44
N ALA A 290 11.16 10.00 1.79
CA ALA A 290 12.17 9.50 0.88
C ALA A 290 12.48 8.03 1.16
N ASP A 291 13.05 7.35 0.20
CA ASP A 291 13.52 5.98 0.31
C ASP A 291 14.88 5.87 1.03
N HIS A 292 15.77 6.82 0.78
CA HIS A 292 17.06 7.03 1.45
C HIS A 292 17.50 8.48 1.28
N GLY A 293 18.59 8.85 1.93
CA GLY A 293 19.21 10.16 1.79
C GLY A 293 20.43 10.16 0.86
N MET A 294 21.27 11.23 0.96
CA MET A 294 22.44 11.45 0.11
C MET A 294 23.59 12.06 0.91
N GLY A 295 24.69 11.35 1.06
CA GLY A 295 25.92 11.84 1.68
C GLY A 295 26.90 12.42 0.68
N PHE A 296 27.80 13.33 1.12
CA PHE A 296 28.85 13.94 0.31
C PHE A 296 30.20 13.81 0.98
N SER A 297 31.25 13.52 0.21
CA SER A 297 32.59 13.36 0.80
C SER A 297 33.20 14.67 1.29
N LYS A 298 32.91 15.75 0.61
CA LYS A 298 33.33 17.14 0.92
C LYS A 298 32.47 18.12 0.14
N ASP A 299 32.60 19.39 0.45
CA ASP A 299 32.00 20.44 -0.36
C ASP A 299 32.43 20.35 -1.84
N ASN A 300 31.52 20.71 -2.73
CA ASN A 300 31.69 20.61 -4.18
C ASN A 300 32.14 19.22 -4.66
N SER A 301 31.49 18.18 -4.11
CA SER A 301 31.72 16.78 -4.52
C SER A 301 30.41 16.10 -4.90
N LYS A 302 30.53 15.03 -5.68
CA LYS A 302 29.41 14.14 -5.95
C LYS A 302 29.04 13.36 -4.71
N GLY A 303 27.75 13.11 -4.55
CA GLY A 303 27.18 12.34 -3.46
C GLY A 303 27.16 10.83 -3.71
N GLY A 304 26.76 10.13 -2.68
CA GLY A 304 26.52 8.69 -2.66
C GLY A 304 25.80 8.28 -1.37
N HIS A 305 25.25 7.08 -1.36
CA HIS A 305 24.48 6.58 -0.23
C HIS A 305 24.72 5.08 0.04
N GLN A 306 25.08 4.29 -0.98
CA GLN A 306 25.12 2.82 -0.93
C GLN A 306 26.49 2.25 -0.52
N SER A 307 27.56 3.01 -0.67
CA SER A 307 28.90 2.52 -0.31
C SER A 307 29.17 2.65 1.18
N GLU A 308 30.03 1.76 1.74
CA GLU A 308 30.40 1.72 3.16
C GLU A 308 30.75 3.07 3.79
N LYS A 309 31.33 3.99 3.01
CA LYS A 309 31.67 5.32 3.53
C LYS A 309 30.48 6.24 3.73
N PHE A 310 29.32 5.97 3.12
CA PHE A 310 28.13 6.81 3.20
C PHE A 310 27.00 6.16 3.95
N THR A 311 26.86 4.82 3.88
CA THR A 311 25.67 4.09 4.34
C THR A 311 25.35 4.34 5.81
N ASP A 312 26.35 4.61 6.66
CA ASP A 312 26.17 4.84 8.09
C ASP A 312 26.13 6.33 8.46
N THR A 313 26.03 7.23 7.48
CA THR A 313 25.92 8.67 7.74
C THR A 313 24.48 9.12 7.96
N ASP A 314 24.28 10.14 8.80
CA ASP A 314 22.97 10.74 8.98
C ASP A 314 22.42 11.30 7.66
N GLU A 315 23.26 11.80 6.78
CA GLU A 315 22.86 12.32 5.47
C GLU A 315 22.34 11.22 4.54
N ALA A 316 22.76 9.97 4.69
CA ALA A 316 22.25 8.84 3.93
C ALA A 316 21.04 8.15 4.59
N GLN A 317 20.99 8.15 5.92
CA GLN A 317 19.96 7.46 6.68
C GLN A 317 18.76 8.33 7.08
N LEU A 318 18.98 9.60 7.49
CA LEU A 318 17.87 10.44 7.91
C LEU A 318 17.09 10.96 6.71
N VAL A 319 15.87 10.48 6.59
CA VAL A 319 14.91 10.87 5.56
C VAL A 319 13.76 11.68 6.15
N PRO A 320 13.09 12.55 5.38
CA PRO A 320 11.94 13.27 5.89
C PRO A 320 10.73 12.34 6.04
N LEU A 321 9.90 12.63 7.05
CA LEU A 321 8.51 12.17 7.09
C LEU A 321 7.63 13.34 7.54
N ILE A 322 6.76 13.80 6.63
CA ILE A 322 5.79 14.87 6.83
C ILE A 322 4.43 14.34 6.44
N VAL A 323 3.48 14.42 7.37
CA VAL A 323 2.12 13.88 7.19
C VAL A 323 1.08 14.94 7.46
N ASN A 324 0.13 15.09 6.55
CA ASN A 324 -1.04 15.92 6.70
C ASN A 324 -2.31 15.13 6.35
N ALA A 325 -3.24 15.08 7.27
CA ALA A 325 -4.61 14.63 7.06
C ALA A 325 -5.53 15.39 8.02
N GLU A 326 -6.86 15.29 7.86
CA GLU A 326 -7.79 16.14 8.59
C GLU A 326 -7.71 15.95 10.11
N ASP A 327 -7.67 14.71 10.60
CA ASP A 327 -7.63 14.38 12.03
C ASP A 327 -6.21 14.31 12.62
N ILE A 328 -5.21 14.76 11.88
CA ILE A 328 -3.83 14.77 12.35
C ILE A 328 -3.45 16.19 12.82
N GLU A 329 -3.23 16.33 14.13
CA GLU A 329 -2.77 17.58 14.70
C GLU A 329 -1.32 17.85 14.30
N ARG A 330 -1.01 19.11 14.00
CA ARG A 330 0.36 19.52 13.68
C ARG A 330 1.28 19.33 14.88
N GLU A 331 2.39 18.64 14.69
CA GLU A 331 3.38 18.41 15.71
C GLU A 331 4.79 18.20 15.13
N ILE A 332 5.82 18.44 15.93
CA ILE A 332 7.18 17.99 15.63
C ILE A 332 7.52 16.86 16.59
N LEU A 333 7.47 15.66 16.08
CA LEU A 333 7.82 14.47 16.86
C LEU A 333 9.35 14.36 16.97
N ARG A 334 9.81 14.30 18.22
CA ARG A 334 11.22 14.17 18.59
C ARG A 334 11.43 12.81 19.25
N GLY A 335 11.98 11.89 18.52
CA GLY A 335 12.25 10.53 18.94
C GLY A 335 12.93 9.80 17.80
N GLU A 336 13.42 8.60 18.08
CA GLU A 336 14.00 7.74 17.07
C GLU A 336 12.88 6.91 16.44
N TYR A 337 12.63 7.13 15.17
CA TYR A 337 11.67 6.40 14.34
C TYR A 337 12.38 5.84 13.13
N ASN A 338 11.89 4.73 12.64
CA ASN A 338 12.52 4.05 11.52
C ASN A 338 11.56 3.90 10.34
N GLN A 339 12.12 3.70 9.17
CA GLN A 339 11.35 3.63 7.92
C GLN A 339 10.41 2.41 7.89
N GLU A 340 10.71 1.33 8.60
CA GLU A 340 9.80 0.20 8.78
C GLU A 340 8.51 0.56 9.53
N ASP A 341 8.49 1.66 10.29
CA ASP A 341 7.30 2.18 10.96
C ASP A 341 6.30 2.83 9.97
N PHE A 342 6.73 3.09 8.74
CA PHE A 342 5.92 3.75 7.72
C PHE A 342 4.67 2.94 7.34
N ALA A 343 4.83 1.66 7.01
CA ALA A 343 3.72 0.83 6.53
C ALA A 343 2.56 0.75 7.54
N PRO A 344 2.78 0.36 8.82
CA PRO A 344 1.71 0.35 9.80
C PRO A 344 1.17 1.75 10.12
N THR A 345 2.00 2.80 10.01
CA THR A 345 1.57 4.19 10.24
C THR A 345 0.64 4.68 9.12
N LEU A 346 0.97 4.41 7.85
CA LEU A 346 0.11 4.78 6.72
C LEU A 346 -1.25 4.08 6.80
N LEU A 347 -1.28 2.80 7.16
CA LEU A 347 -2.54 2.07 7.35
C LEU A 347 -3.35 2.63 8.51
N GLY A 348 -2.70 3.00 9.63
CA GLY A 348 -3.38 3.66 10.76
C GLY A 348 -3.94 5.03 10.42
N ILE A 349 -3.28 5.82 9.56
CA ILE A 349 -3.83 7.10 9.03
C ILE A 349 -5.12 6.86 8.23
N LEU A 350 -5.24 5.72 7.58
CA LEU A 350 -6.42 5.33 6.80
C LEU A 350 -7.46 4.54 7.61
N ASP A 351 -7.31 4.49 8.94
CA ASP A 351 -8.18 3.74 9.86
C ASP A 351 -8.29 2.25 9.53
N ILE A 352 -7.21 1.66 9.01
CA ILE A 352 -7.10 0.25 8.69
C ILE A 352 -6.24 -0.44 9.75
N PRO A 353 -6.83 -1.05 10.80
CA PRO A 353 -6.11 -1.75 11.85
C PRO A 353 -5.62 -3.13 11.38
N ASP A 354 -4.84 -3.14 10.34
CA ASP A 354 -4.18 -4.31 9.77
C ASP A 354 -2.74 -3.94 9.43
N ARG A 355 -1.91 -4.90 9.07
CA ARG A 355 -0.53 -4.65 8.68
C ARG A 355 -0.02 -5.71 7.72
N PRO A 356 1.02 -5.40 6.92
CA PRO A 356 1.70 -6.41 6.12
C PRO A 356 2.20 -7.58 6.97
N ARG A 357 2.14 -8.77 6.42
CA ARG A 357 2.41 -10.04 7.13
C ARG A 357 3.77 -10.09 7.83
N PHE A 358 4.79 -9.48 7.23
CA PHE A 358 6.17 -9.52 7.71
C PHE A 358 6.61 -8.17 8.32
N ALA A 359 5.68 -7.26 8.58
CA ALA A 359 6.01 -5.98 9.20
C ALA A 359 6.53 -6.16 10.63
N GLU A 360 7.71 -5.61 10.89
CA GLU A 360 8.34 -5.53 12.21
C GLU A 360 8.19 -4.12 12.81
N GLY A 361 7.97 -3.13 11.96
CA GLY A 361 7.76 -1.74 12.33
C GLY A 361 6.52 -1.55 13.21
N LYS A 362 6.50 -0.44 13.95
CA LYS A 362 5.40 -0.06 14.83
C LYS A 362 4.64 1.12 14.25
N GLN A 363 3.33 1.11 14.41
CA GLN A 363 2.54 2.28 14.07
C GLN A 363 2.96 3.48 14.93
N ILE A 364 3.29 4.59 14.29
CA ILE A 364 3.41 5.89 14.94
C ILE A 364 1.98 6.43 15.03
N LEU A 365 1.43 6.53 16.23
CA LEU A 365 0.07 7.03 16.42
C LEU A 365 0.04 8.53 16.14
N LEU A 366 -0.44 8.90 14.97
CA LEU A 366 -0.55 10.31 14.53
C LEU A 366 -1.96 10.85 14.69
N THR A 367 -2.96 9.97 14.70
CA THR A 367 -4.37 10.28 15.00
C THR A 367 -4.60 10.36 16.51
N GLY A 368 -5.59 11.12 16.95
CA GLY A 368 -5.98 11.19 18.36
C GLY A 368 -6.72 9.94 18.87
N HIS A 369 -6.86 8.91 18.05
CA HIS A 369 -7.59 7.68 18.33
C HIS A 369 -6.82 6.45 17.82
N ALA A 370 -7.26 5.27 18.26
CA ALA A 370 -6.81 4.00 17.72
C ALA A 370 -8.03 3.12 17.38
N ASN A 371 -7.84 2.12 16.54
CA ASN A 371 -8.90 1.25 16.05
C ASN A 371 -8.66 -0.21 16.44
N LEU A 372 -9.74 -0.96 16.60
CA LEU A 372 -9.67 -2.37 17.00
C LEU A 372 -10.45 -3.24 16.02
N LYS A 373 -9.76 -4.16 15.33
CA LYS A 373 -10.38 -5.22 14.55
C LYS A 373 -10.50 -6.49 15.37
N VAL A 374 -11.65 -7.13 15.38
CA VAL A 374 -11.91 -8.41 16.03
C VAL A 374 -12.26 -9.43 14.98
N GLU A 375 -11.52 -10.53 14.94
CA GLU A 375 -11.73 -11.64 14.00
C GLU A 375 -12.19 -12.90 14.75
N LEU A 376 -13.29 -13.50 14.28
CA LEU A 376 -13.84 -14.75 14.77
C LEU A 376 -13.62 -15.88 13.75
N PRO A 377 -13.58 -17.15 14.18
CA PRO A 377 -13.44 -18.29 13.26
C PRO A 377 -14.69 -18.56 12.40
N GLU A 378 -15.84 -18.04 12.80
CA GLU A 378 -17.13 -18.10 12.10
C GLU A 378 -18.02 -16.94 12.58
N ARG A 379 -19.19 -16.76 11.96
CA ARG A 379 -20.16 -15.71 12.35
C ARG A 379 -20.52 -15.77 13.82
N GLY A 380 -20.58 -14.58 14.41
CA GLY A 380 -20.83 -14.45 15.84
C GLY A 380 -21.20 -13.03 16.26
N SER A 381 -20.74 -12.67 17.43
CA SER A 381 -20.87 -11.30 17.97
C SER A 381 -19.60 -10.93 18.74
N ALA A 382 -19.30 -9.64 18.72
CA ALA A 382 -18.26 -9.01 19.53
C ALA A 382 -18.84 -7.86 20.34
N GLU A 383 -18.55 -7.83 21.63
CA GLU A 383 -18.96 -6.79 22.57
C GLU A 383 -17.69 -6.16 23.17
N LEU A 384 -17.61 -4.84 23.05
CA LEU A 384 -16.52 -4.04 23.59
C LEU A 384 -16.94 -3.36 24.90
N ARG A 385 -16.15 -3.50 25.93
CA ARG A 385 -16.40 -2.92 27.25
C ARG A 385 -15.25 -2.05 27.71
N LYS A 386 -15.57 -0.95 28.39
CA LYS A 386 -14.64 -0.09 29.11
C LYS A 386 -15.15 0.14 30.53
N ASN A 387 -14.32 -0.07 31.55
CA ASN A 387 -14.67 0.07 32.96
C ASN A 387 -15.95 -0.72 33.37
N GLY A 388 -16.11 -1.93 32.81
CA GLY A 388 -17.28 -2.80 33.07
C GLY A 388 -18.54 -2.47 32.28
N ASN A 389 -18.62 -1.31 31.64
CA ASN A 389 -19.75 -0.91 30.81
C ASN A 389 -19.57 -1.33 29.36
N VAL A 390 -20.65 -1.80 28.73
CA VAL A 390 -20.69 -2.03 27.26
C VAL A 390 -20.67 -0.69 26.56
N ILE A 391 -19.71 -0.47 25.68
CA ILE A 391 -19.60 0.76 24.86
C ILE A 391 -20.00 0.52 23.42
N ALA A 392 -19.83 -0.71 22.90
CA ALA A 392 -20.29 -1.10 21.58
C ALA A 392 -20.58 -2.61 21.53
N SER A 393 -21.47 -3.03 20.61
CA SER A 393 -21.79 -4.44 20.38
C SER A 393 -22.18 -4.65 18.92
N LEU A 394 -21.49 -5.56 18.24
CA LEU A 394 -21.67 -5.93 16.84
C LEU A 394 -22.02 -7.42 16.71
N LYS A 395 -22.77 -7.80 15.68
CA LYS A 395 -23.31 -9.15 15.52
C LYS A 395 -23.42 -9.52 14.04
N ASN A 396 -23.62 -10.83 13.82
CA ASN A 396 -23.95 -11.43 12.51
C ASN A 396 -22.80 -11.37 11.50
N ASP A 397 -21.55 -11.28 11.96
CA ASP A 397 -20.37 -11.31 11.12
C ASP A 397 -19.24 -12.13 11.76
N ASP A 398 -18.15 -12.34 11.06
CA ASP A 398 -16.92 -12.94 11.57
C ASP A 398 -15.77 -11.90 11.72
N GLN A 399 -15.97 -10.69 11.20
CA GLN A 399 -15.06 -9.57 11.35
C GLN A 399 -15.78 -8.33 11.83
N PHE A 400 -15.23 -7.71 12.87
CA PHE A 400 -15.81 -6.52 13.51
C PHE A 400 -14.76 -5.43 13.65
N LEU A 401 -15.13 -4.18 13.30
CA LEU A 401 -14.26 -3.02 13.40
C LEU A 401 -14.88 -2.00 14.38
N PHE A 402 -14.12 -1.63 15.39
CA PHE A 402 -14.43 -0.58 16.35
C PHE A 402 -13.49 0.60 16.11
N LEU A 403 -14.02 1.71 15.63
CA LEU A 403 -13.31 2.92 15.29
C LEU A 403 -13.35 3.96 16.42
N GLY A 404 -12.35 4.82 16.48
CA GLY A 404 -12.34 5.97 17.37
C GLY A 404 -12.18 5.62 18.85
N LEU A 405 -11.36 4.64 19.18
CA LEU A 405 -11.08 4.25 20.56
C LEU A 405 -10.02 5.15 21.18
N GLU A 406 -10.15 5.42 22.48
CA GLU A 406 -9.14 6.19 23.21
C GLU A 406 -7.84 5.37 23.37
N PRO A 407 -6.69 5.88 22.90
CA PRO A 407 -5.39 5.26 23.16
C PRO A 407 -5.08 5.13 24.65
N GLU A 408 -4.14 4.25 24.99
CA GLU A 408 -3.70 3.97 26.37
C GLU A 408 -4.82 3.48 27.32
N SER A 409 -6.01 3.26 26.77
CA SER A 409 -7.18 2.76 27.50
C SER A 409 -7.24 1.23 27.48
N THR A 410 -7.73 0.65 28.57
CA THR A 410 -7.93 -0.80 28.69
C THR A 410 -9.37 -1.17 28.34
N TYR A 411 -9.49 -2.08 27.39
CA TYR A 411 -10.75 -2.63 26.93
C TYR A 411 -10.87 -4.12 27.25
N MET A 412 -12.12 -4.58 27.43
CA MET A 412 -12.46 -6.00 27.50
C MET A 412 -13.30 -6.34 26.28
N ILE A 413 -12.85 -7.28 25.49
CA ILE A 413 -13.55 -7.78 24.31
C ILE A 413 -14.19 -9.11 24.68
N ARG A 414 -15.52 -9.22 24.56
CA ARG A 414 -16.27 -10.46 24.72
C ARG A 414 -16.78 -10.92 23.36
N ALA A 415 -16.53 -12.19 23.02
CA ALA A 415 -16.96 -12.77 21.75
C ALA A 415 -17.81 -14.03 21.97
N SER A 416 -18.75 -14.29 21.03
CA SER A 416 -19.50 -15.53 20.98
C SER A 416 -19.83 -15.92 19.55
N LEU A 417 -19.98 -17.23 19.28
CA LEU A 417 -20.31 -17.77 17.96
C LEU A 417 -21.80 -18.05 17.85
N GLU A 418 -22.39 -17.82 16.65
CA GLU A 418 -23.81 -18.12 16.39
C GLU A 418 -24.12 -19.61 16.43
N SER A 419 -23.17 -20.45 16.04
CA SER A 419 -23.31 -21.92 16.11
C SER A 419 -23.46 -22.49 17.50
N GLY A 420 -23.21 -21.70 18.54
CA GLY A 420 -23.14 -22.16 19.93
C GLY A 420 -21.88 -22.94 20.27
N LYS A 421 -20.92 -23.06 19.37
CA LYS A 421 -19.59 -23.61 19.65
C LYS A 421 -18.86 -22.69 20.65
N HIS A 422 -17.89 -23.28 21.35
CA HIS A 422 -17.13 -22.53 22.35
C HIS A 422 -15.80 -22.05 21.77
N LEU A 423 -15.51 -20.79 21.99
CA LEU A 423 -14.18 -20.22 21.80
C LEU A 423 -13.21 -20.74 22.87
N GLU A 424 -11.93 -20.78 22.57
CA GLU A 424 -10.88 -21.12 23.53
C GLU A 424 -10.90 -20.13 24.71
N GLU A 425 -11.02 -18.85 24.40
CA GLU A 425 -11.27 -17.77 25.34
C GLU A 425 -12.49 -16.98 24.84
N GLN A 426 -13.44 -16.67 25.73
CA GLN A 426 -14.62 -15.88 25.39
C GLN A 426 -14.41 -14.39 25.67
N GLU A 427 -13.42 -14.05 26.45
CA GLU A 427 -13.07 -12.67 26.81
C GLU A 427 -11.56 -12.45 26.69
N LYS A 428 -11.18 -11.32 26.09
CA LYS A 428 -9.79 -10.85 26.03
C LYS A 428 -9.68 -9.44 26.58
N LYS A 429 -8.66 -9.19 27.38
CA LYS A 429 -8.35 -7.85 27.90
C LYS A 429 -7.18 -7.28 27.10
N LEU A 430 -7.33 -6.06 26.61
CA LEU A 430 -6.35 -5.35 25.81
C LEU A 430 -6.18 -3.91 26.32
N THR A 431 -4.94 -3.47 26.51
CA THR A 431 -4.62 -2.04 26.56
C THR A 431 -4.24 -1.60 25.16
N LEU A 432 -5.01 -0.69 24.61
CA LEU A 432 -4.89 -0.27 23.22
C LEU A 432 -3.93 0.92 23.13
N GLU A 433 -2.72 0.70 22.65
CA GLU A 433 -1.71 1.75 22.44
C GLU A 433 -1.80 2.32 21.02
N THR A 434 -2.00 1.45 20.04
CA THR A 434 -2.16 1.74 18.62
C THR A 434 -3.23 0.81 18.03
N ASP A 435 -3.51 0.93 16.76
CA ASP A 435 -4.41 0.03 16.04
C ASP A 435 -4.03 -1.44 16.31
N SER A 436 -5.05 -2.26 16.50
CA SER A 436 -4.84 -3.64 16.93
C SER A 436 -5.81 -4.62 16.30
N VAL A 437 -5.35 -5.86 16.08
CA VAL A 437 -6.20 -6.97 15.64
C VAL A 437 -6.25 -8.03 16.74
N VAL A 438 -7.47 -8.39 17.16
CA VAL A 438 -7.71 -9.45 18.14
C VAL A 438 -8.40 -10.61 17.46
N LYS A 439 -7.72 -11.76 17.41
CA LYS A 439 -8.26 -13.01 16.85
C LYS A 439 -8.74 -13.95 17.92
N PHE A 440 -9.94 -14.50 17.77
CA PHE A 440 -10.48 -15.55 18.61
C PHE A 440 -10.42 -16.89 17.88
N THR A 441 -10.11 -17.97 18.61
CA THR A 441 -9.98 -19.33 18.06
C THR A 441 -11.02 -20.25 18.68
N GLU A 442 -11.50 -21.24 17.91
CA GLU A 442 -12.44 -22.26 18.37
C GLU A 442 -11.71 -23.24 19.31
N LYS A 443 -12.35 -23.62 20.42
CA LYS A 443 -11.80 -24.57 21.39
C LYS A 443 -11.57 -25.94 20.73
N GLY A 444 -10.35 -26.41 20.76
CA GLY A 444 -9.95 -27.69 20.17
C GLY A 444 -9.47 -27.61 18.71
N GLN A 445 -9.50 -26.45 18.10
CA GLN A 445 -8.81 -26.20 16.84
C GLN A 445 -7.31 -26.09 17.14
N LYS A 446 -6.53 -27.13 16.87
CA LYS A 446 -5.08 -27.00 16.85
C LYS A 446 -4.75 -25.93 15.82
N ILE A 447 -4.23 -24.82 16.27
CA ILE A 447 -3.55 -23.86 15.39
C ILE A 447 -2.51 -24.70 14.66
N GLY A 448 -2.72 -24.95 13.38
CA GLY A 448 -1.67 -25.52 12.55
C GLY A 448 -0.52 -24.52 12.66
N GLU A 449 0.49 -24.88 13.43
CA GLU A 449 1.76 -24.19 13.36
C GLU A 449 2.13 -24.24 11.89
N ASN A 450 1.86 -23.14 11.16
CA ASN A 450 2.65 -22.83 10.01
C ASN A 450 4.06 -22.71 10.56
N ARG A 451 4.79 -23.81 10.53
CA ARG A 451 6.23 -23.77 10.71
C ARG A 451 6.73 -22.87 9.62
N ASP A 452 6.85 -21.61 9.97
CA ASP A 452 7.71 -20.69 9.25
C ASP A 452 9.08 -21.39 9.26
N ASN A 453 9.52 -21.81 8.09
CA ASN A 453 10.88 -22.22 7.87
C ASN A 453 11.75 -21.01 8.12
N ASN A 454 12.11 -20.81 9.37
CA ASN A 454 13.23 -19.99 9.75
C ASN A 454 14.46 -20.78 9.29
N PRO A 455 15.30 -20.29 8.39
CA PRO A 455 16.56 -20.93 8.08
C PRO A 455 17.45 -20.79 9.31
N GLU A 456 17.54 -21.88 10.10
CA GLU A 456 18.57 -21.99 11.12
C GLU A 456 19.92 -21.76 10.48
N SER A 457 20.64 -20.79 11.02
CA SER A 457 22.01 -20.49 10.71
C SER A 457 22.91 -21.69 11.11
N ASP A 458 23.18 -22.56 10.14
CA ASP A 458 24.29 -23.51 10.24
C ASP A 458 25.61 -22.80 9.94
N GLN A 459 26.25 -22.33 11.00
CA GLN A 459 27.68 -22.04 10.93
C GLN A 459 28.43 -23.35 10.83
N ASN A 460 28.88 -23.70 9.64
CA ASN A 460 30.13 -24.46 9.58
C ASN A 460 30.91 -24.21 8.26
N SER A 461 32.14 -23.90 8.50
CA SER A 461 33.26 -23.58 7.64
C SER A 461 33.50 -24.48 6.42
N GLY A 462 33.97 -23.88 5.32
CA GLY A 462 34.91 -24.59 4.43
C GLY A 462 34.79 -24.28 2.94
N LYS A 463 35.59 -23.34 2.50
CA LYS A 463 36.28 -23.26 1.18
C LYS A 463 35.87 -24.21 0.04
N ASN A 464 35.45 -23.69 -1.10
CA ASN A 464 36.24 -23.62 -2.36
C ASN A 464 35.34 -23.42 -3.60
N SER A 465 35.82 -22.52 -4.43
CA SER A 465 35.55 -22.25 -5.84
C SER A 465 35.10 -23.42 -6.71
N THR A 466 34.21 -23.22 -7.65
CA THR A 466 34.35 -23.24 -9.11
C THR A 466 33.03 -23.49 -9.83
N SER A 467 32.74 -22.62 -10.75
CA SER A 467 32.06 -22.71 -12.05
C SER A 467 31.13 -23.87 -12.42
N ALA A 468 30.10 -23.44 -13.17
CA ALA A 468 29.51 -24.08 -14.35
C ALA A 468 28.18 -24.81 -14.22
N ALA A 469 27.21 -24.19 -14.86
CA ALA A 469 26.23 -24.74 -15.78
C ALA A 469 25.57 -26.12 -15.49
N GLY A 470 24.23 -26.10 -15.49
CA GLY A 470 23.54 -27.23 -16.09
C GLY A 470 22.39 -27.84 -15.31
N PHE A 471 21.27 -27.85 -16.00
CA PHE A 471 20.16 -28.81 -15.92
C PHE A 471 18.94 -28.50 -15.04
N LEU A 472 17.92 -28.09 -15.78
CA LEU A 472 16.49 -28.26 -15.48
C LEU A 472 16.17 -29.65 -14.92
N LYS A 473 15.52 -29.71 -13.79
CA LYS A 473 14.63 -30.81 -13.42
C LYS A 473 13.26 -30.28 -13.04
N LYS A 474 12.31 -30.63 -13.87
CA LYS A 474 10.88 -30.43 -13.74
C LYS A 474 10.36 -31.49 -12.78
N ASP A 475 9.95 -31.10 -11.60
CA ASP A 475 9.15 -31.95 -10.72
C ASP A 475 7.77 -31.30 -10.51
N SER A 476 6.79 -31.92 -11.16
CA SER A 476 5.37 -31.65 -11.03
C SER A 476 4.88 -32.11 -9.67
N LYS A 477 4.49 -31.20 -8.78
CA LYS A 477 3.56 -31.50 -7.69
C LYS A 477 2.16 -31.02 -8.09
N ALA A 478 1.29 -31.99 -8.31
CA ALA A 478 -0.13 -31.78 -8.49
C ALA A 478 -0.70 -31.11 -7.24
N SER A 479 -1.32 -29.94 -7.41
CA SER A 479 -2.10 -29.27 -6.38
C SER A 479 -3.35 -30.11 -6.08
N ASP A 480 -3.54 -30.44 -4.82
CA ASP A 480 -4.77 -31.04 -4.30
C ASP A 480 -5.93 -30.05 -4.48
N LEU A 481 -6.67 -30.18 -5.56
CA LEU A 481 -7.94 -29.47 -5.72
C LEU A 481 -8.93 -30.02 -4.70
N SER A 482 -9.39 -29.19 -3.78
CA SER A 482 -10.41 -29.54 -2.81
C SER A 482 -11.64 -30.11 -3.52
N LEU A 483 -12.22 -31.18 -2.97
CA LEU A 483 -13.43 -31.88 -3.52
C LEU A 483 -14.60 -30.89 -3.75
N LYS A 484 -14.68 -29.80 -2.98
CA LYS A 484 -15.68 -28.71 -3.12
C LYS A 484 -15.51 -27.93 -4.42
N ASN A 485 -14.28 -27.63 -4.82
CA ASN A 485 -14.01 -26.94 -6.09
C ASN A 485 -14.31 -27.87 -7.29
N LEU A 486 -14.00 -29.14 -7.17
CA LEU A 486 -14.32 -30.13 -8.21
C LEU A 486 -15.84 -30.26 -8.42
N ILE A 487 -16.63 -30.28 -7.35
CA ILE A 487 -18.10 -30.30 -7.41
C ILE A 487 -18.63 -28.99 -8.03
N GLY A 488 -18.06 -27.85 -7.69
CA GLY A 488 -18.43 -26.55 -8.28
C GLY A 488 -18.22 -26.51 -9.79
N TYR A 489 -17.07 -26.93 -10.28
CA TYR A 489 -16.77 -26.98 -11.71
C TYR A 489 -17.65 -28.01 -12.45
N PHE A 490 -18.00 -29.13 -11.79
CA PHE A 490 -18.89 -30.13 -12.37
C PHE A 490 -20.33 -29.60 -12.54
N VAL A 491 -20.84 -28.86 -11.56
CA VAL A 491 -22.17 -28.23 -11.63
C VAL A 491 -22.21 -27.14 -12.72
N ILE A 492 -21.20 -26.29 -12.81
CA ILE A 492 -21.09 -25.26 -13.86
C ILE A 492 -21.02 -25.92 -15.25
N GLY A 493 -20.21 -26.96 -15.39
CA GLY A 493 -20.14 -27.76 -16.65
C GLY A 493 -21.47 -28.34 -17.05
N LEU A 494 -22.23 -28.89 -16.11
CA LEU A 494 -23.54 -29.52 -16.36
C LEU A 494 -24.59 -28.47 -16.78
N VAL A 495 -24.63 -27.32 -16.14
CA VAL A 495 -25.55 -26.22 -16.48
C VAL A 495 -25.26 -25.68 -17.88
N ASN A 496 -23.99 -25.50 -18.24
CA ASN A 496 -23.60 -25.07 -19.58
C ASN A 496 -23.95 -26.13 -20.65
N LEU A 497 -23.75 -27.39 -20.36
CA LEU A 497 -24.10 -28.47 -21.29
C LEU A 497 -25.62 -28.55 -21.54
N VAL A 498 -26.43 -28.41 -20.50
CA VAL A 498 -27.89 -28.35 -20.61
C VAL A 498 -28.34 -27.12 -21.41
N GLY A 499 -27.70 -25.96 -21.18
CA GLY A 499 -27.96 -24.76 -21.96
C GLY A 499 -27.67 -24.93 -23.46
N ILE A 500 -26.52 -25.51 -23.80
CA ILE A 500 -26.15 -25.80 -25.19
C ILE A 500 -27.14 -26.76 -25.86
N VAL A 501 -27.58 -27.82 -25.16
CA VAL A 501 -28.55 -28.77 -25.68
C VAL A 501 -29.91 -28.13 -25.93
N ILE A 502 -30.34 -27.21 -25.07
CA ILE A 502 -31.60 -26.46 -25.22
C ILE A 502 -31.51 -25.54 -26.43
N ILE A 503 -30.42 -24.79 -26.58
CA ILE A 503 -30.19 -23.88 -27.71
C ILE A 503 -30.13 -24.67 -29.03
N ALA A 504 -29.40 -25.80 -29.05
CA ALA A 504 -29.33 -26.65 -30.24
C ALA A 504 -30.70 -27.26 -30.64
N LYS A 505 -31.58 -27.59 -29.65
CA LYS A 505 -32.95 -28.03 -29.91
C LYS A 505 -33.85 -26.91 -30.45
N ILE A 506 -33.65 -25.68 -29.98
CA ILE A 506 -34.43 -24.53 -30.47
C ILE A 506 -34.02 -24.20 -31.92
N LEU A 507 -32.72 -24.17 -32.21
CA LEU A 507 -32.20 -23.90 -33.56
C LEU A 507 -32.52 -25.00 -34.59
N LYS A 508 -32.84 -26.25 -34.17
CA LYS A 508 -33.23 -27.34 -35.04
C LYS A 508 -34.73 -27.37 -35.37
N LYS A 509 -35.56 -26.54 -34.72
CA LYS A 509 -37.01 -26.43 -34.89
C LYS A 509 -37.47 -25.13 -35.58
N GLY A 510 -36.60 -24.23 -35.93
CA GLY A 510 -36.80 -23.13 -36.85
C GLY A 510 -36.18 -23.47 -38.22
#